data_b8abace1cdea59e78d15b33ccc960d25
#
_entry.id   b8abace1cdea59e78d15b33ccc960d25
#
_cell.length_a   1.000
_cell.length_b   1.000
_cell.length_c   1.000
_cell.angle_alpha   90.00
_cell.angle_beta   90.00
_cell.angle_gamma   90.00
#
_symmetry.space_group_name_H-M   'P 1'
#
loop_
_entity.id
_entity.type
_entity.pdbx_description
1 polymer ?
#
loop_
_entity_poly.entity_id
_entity_poly.type
_entity_poly.pdbx_seq_one_letter_code
_entity_poly.pdbx_strand_id
1 'polypeptide(L)'
;MAKPRTVLVASGDRLFANAASHLLRNRGWDVVGTVNDGLQALAALGRSTASTVLVIGELPRLGPTALARQVRRRWPDIGVVLFGDLSNAPATSVPTDANADTIVEALSAPPPEGTDRQTTRPESLAVLRSLTSRERLVLKLLAEGMSGPDIARQLGVSQHTVRTHMQNLYAKLNAHSKLDVVRFAAQHGLVPGETGEPGQQP
;
A
#
# COMPACT_ATOMS: atom_id res chain seq x y z
N MET A 1 -0.60 9.28 -30.65
CA MET A 1 -2.05 8.98 -30.56
C MET A 1 -2.45 9.10 -29.09
N ALA A 2 -3.51 9.83 -28.76
CA ALA A 2 -3.97 9.97 -27.39
C ALA A 2 -4.44 8.58 -26.87
N LYS A 3 -4.00 8.21 -25.67
CA LYS A 3 -4.40 6.96 -25.01
C LYS A 3 -5.93 6.98 -24.80
N PRO A 4 -6.66 5.91 -25.10
CA PRO A 4 -8.12 5.89 -24.88
C PRO A 4 -8.39 6.13 -23.38
N ARG A 5 -9.32 7.03 -23.09
CA ARG A 5 -9.74 7.37 -21.72
C ARG A 5 -10.72 6.32 -21.17
N THR A 6 -10.27 5.08 -21.08
CA THR A 6 -11.07 3.96 -20.58
C THR A 6 -10.63 3.57 -19.18
N VAL A 7 -11.57 3.43 -18.24
CA VAL A 7 -11.27 3.15 -16.84
C VAL A 7 -12.13 2.01 -16.29
N LEU A 8 -11.51 1.10 -15.56
CA LEU A 8 -12.19 0.14 -14.70
C LEU A 8 -12.21 0.69 -13.27
N VAL A 9 -13.38 0.73 -12.63
CA VAL A 9 -13.52 1.18 -11.24
C VAL A 9 -13.62 -0.03 -10.32
N ALA A 10 -12.74 -0.11 -9.32
CA ALA A 10 -12.71 -1.17 -8.31
C ALA A 10 -12.90 -0.56 -6.91
N SER A 11 -13.95 -0.97 -6.21
CA SER A 11 -14.22 -0.53 -4.82
C SER A 11 -15.03 -1.57 -4.09
N GLY A 12 -14.63 -1.88 -2.85
CA GLY A 12 -15.42 -2.74 -1.96
C GLY A 12 -16.77 -2.15 -1.59
N ASP A 13 -16.92 -0.82 -1.73
CA ASP A 13 -18.17 -0.11 -1.49
C ASP A 13 -18.84 0.29 -2.81
N ARG A 14 -20.07 -0.20 -3.01
CA ARG A 14 -20.86 0.06 -4.23
C ARG A 14 -21.26 1.54 -4.40
N LEU A 15 -21.47 2.25 -3.29
CA LEU A 15 -21.84 3.65 -3.34
C LEU A 15 -20.70 4.49 -3.92
N PHE A 16 -19.48 4.29 -3.40
CA PHE A 16 -18.29 4.95 -3.92
C PHE A 16 -17.97 4.54 -5.35
N ALA A 17 -18.13 3.28 -5.71
CA ALA A 17 -17.95 2.81 -7.09
C ALA A 17 -18.90 3.52 -8.08
N ASN A 18 -20.18 3.66 -7.71
CA ASN A 18 -21.20 4.32 -8.54
C ASN A 18 -20.93 5.82 -8.64
N ALA A 19 -20.63 6.49 -7.51
CA ALA A 19 -20.34 7.91 -7.48
C ALA A 19 -19.11 8.25 -8.36
N ALA A 20 -18.02 7.49 -8.21
CA ALA A 20 -16.83 7.66 -9.04
C ALA A 20 -17.12 7.42 -10.53
N SER A 21 -17.88 6.38 -10.85
CA SER A 21 -18.24 6.07 -12.24
C SER A 21 -19.06 7.18 -12.87
N HIS A 22 -20.01 7.77 -12.13
CA HIS A 22 -20.79 8.89 -12.60
C HIS A 22 -19.94 10.15 -12.83
N LEU A 23 -19.09 10.47 -11.87
CA LEU A 23 -18.14 11.58 -11.96
C LEU A 23 -17.23 11.45 -13.17
N LEU A 24 -16.66 10.26 -13.39
CA LEU A 24 -15.72 10.00 -14.49
C LEU A 24 -16.41 10.10 -15.86
N ARG A 25 -17.64 9.57 -16.01
CA ARG A 25 -18.42 9.73 -17.24
C ARG A 25 -18.70 11.20 -17.55
N ASN A 26 -19.04 12.00 -16.54
CA ASN A 26 -19.26 13.44 -16.70
C ASN A 26 -18.00 14.22 -17.12
N ARG A 27 -16.81 13.62 -16.91
CA ARG A 27 -15.51 14.18 -17.31
C ARG A 27 -14.95 13.54 -18.59
N GLY A 28 -15.80 12.82 -19.35
CA GLY A 28 -15.44 12.25 -20.65
C GLY A 28 -14.60 10.97 -20.57
N TRP A 29 -14.63 10.26 -19.43
CA TRP A 29 -14.04 8.94 -19.30
C TRP A 29 -15.07 7.86 -19.64
N ASP A 30 -14.64 6.86 -20.39
CA ASP A 30 -15.43 5.65 -20.62
C ASP A 30 -15.18 4.65 -19.49
N VAL A 31 -16.20 4.43 -18.65
CA VAL A 31 -16.14 3.47 -17.55
C VAL A 31 -16.56 2.11 -18.10
N VAL A 32 -15.58 1.28 -18.41
CA VAL A 32 -15.75 -0.06 -19.00
C VAL A 32 -16.34 -1.08 -18.03
N GLY A 33 -16.36 -0.79 -16.74
CA GLY A 33 -17.00 -1.62 -15.72
C GLY A 33 -16.72 -1.15 -14.30
N THR A 34 -17.50 -1.72 -13.37
CA THR A 34 -17.30 -1.59 -11.94
C THR A 34 -17.21 -2.96 -11.30
N VAL A 35 -16.27 -3.16 -10.39
CA VAL A 35 -16.05 -4.40 -9.66
C VAL A 35 -15.88 -4.14 -8.18
N ASN A 36 -16.23 -5.12 -7.35
CA ASN A 36 -16.25 -4.94 -5.89
C ASN A 36 -15.20 -5.77 -5.15
N ASP A 37 -14.30 -6.44 -5.86
CA ASP A 37 -13.16 -7.12 -5.27
C ASP A 37 -11.95 -7.19 -6.20
N GLY A 38 -10.76 -7.39 -5.61
CA GLY A 38 -9.51 -7.32 -6.37
C GLY A 38 -9.30 -8.48 -7.34
N LEU A 39 -9.85 -9.68 -7.09
CA LEU A 39 -9.76 -10.79 -8.03
C LEU A 39 -10.67 -10.56 -9.24
N GLN A 40 -11.87 -10.02 -9.01
CA GLN A 40 -12.75 -9.61 -10.10
C GLN A 40 -12.11 -8.49 -10.94
N ALA A 41 -11.38 -7.56 -10.31
CA ALA A 41 -10.64 -6.52 -11.02
C ALA A 41 -9.61 -7.13 -11.98
N LEU A 42 -8.80 -8.09 -11.55
CA LEU A 42 -7.85 -8.79 -12.43
C LEU A 42 -8.53 -9.54 -13.57
N ALA A 43 -9.63 -10.24 -13.29
CA ALA A 43 -10.39 -10.97 -14.30
C ALA A 43 -11.03 -10.02 -15.32
N ALA A 44 -11.54 -8.86 -14.86
CA ALA A 44 -12.11 -7.84 -15.72
C ALA A 44 -11.06 -7.18 -16.62
N LEU A 45 -9.88 -6.82 -16.07
CA LEU A 45 -8.79 -6.22 -16.83
C LEU A 45 -8.30 -7.13 -17.97
N GLY A 46 -8.26 -8.44 -17.75
CA GLY A 46 -7.87 -9.41 -18.80
C GLY A 46 -8.85 -9.52 -19.97
N ARG A 47 -10.05 -8.96 -19.84
CA ARG A 47 -11.13 -9.04 -20.86
C ARG A 47 -11.64 -7.66 -21.31
N SER A 48 -11.17 -6.59 -20.70
CA SER A 48 -11.59 -5.23 -20.99
C SER A 48 -10.53 -4.46 -21.77
N THR A 49 -10.95 -3.35 -22.37
CA THR A 49 -10.06 -2.39 -23.03
C THR A 49 -9.66 -1.25 -22.08
N ALA A 50 -9.70 -1.50 -20.77
CA ALA A 50 -9.34 -0.50 -19.79
C ALA A 50 -7.88 -0.05 -19.96
N SER A 51 -7.67 1.25 -20.11
CA SER A 51 -6.32 1.85 -20.10
C SER A 51 -5.83 2.17 -18.69
N THR A 52 -6.76 2.24 -17.73
CA THR A 52 -6.47 2.59 -16.35
C THR A 52 -7.44 1.86 -15.41
N VAL A 53 -7.00 1.51 -14.21
CA VAL A 53 -7.87 1.06 -13.12
C VAL A 53 -7.83 2.08 -11.98
N LEU A 54 -9.01 2.51 -11.55
CA LEU A 54 -9.19 3.32 -10.34
C LEU A 54 -9.62 2.41 -9.20
N VAL A 55 -8.84 2.39 -8.15
CA VAL A 55 -9.11 1.60 -6.94
C VAL A 55 -9.49 2.56 -5.82
N ILE A 56 -10.63 2.32 -5.17
CA ILE A 56 -11.17 3.19 -4.12
C ILE A 56 -11.33 2.38 -2.84
N GLY A 57 -10.58 2.75 -1.80
CA GLY A 57 -10.64 2.12 -0.49
C GLY A 57 -10.17 0.68 -0.47
N GLU A 58 -10.63 -0.08 0.50
CA GLU A 58 -10.27 -1.49 0.66
C GLU A 58 -11.00 -2.40 -0.33
N LEU A 59 -10.30 -3.42 -0.82
CA LEU A 59 -10.87 -4.44 -1.69
C LEU A 59 -10.83 -5.80 -1.00
N PRO A 60 -11.95 -6.55 -0.97
CA PRO A 60 -11.96 -7.92 -0.51
C PRO A 60 -11.03 -8.83 -1.33
N ARG A 61 -10.58 -9.90 -0.73
CA ARG A 61 -9.77 -10.99 -1.30
C ARG A 61 -8.39 -10.59 -1.81
N LEU A 62 -8.27 -9.50 -2.53
CA LEU A 62 -6.99 -8.97 -3.01
C LEU A 62 -6.98 -7.46 -2.79
N GLY A 63 -6.24 -7.02 -1.77
CA GLY A 63 -6.14 -5.62 -1.39
C GLY A 63 -5.54 -4.72 -2.48
N PRO A 64 -5.71 -3.38 -2.36
CA PRO A 64 -5.31 -2.39 -3.37
C PRO A 64 -3.85 -2.51 -3.82
N THR A 65 -2.93 -2.60 -2.86
CA THR A 65 -1.49 -2.72 -3.13
C THR A 65 -1.13 -4.02 -3.86
N ALA A 66 -1.75 -5.14 -3.47
CA ALA A 66 -1.54 -6.43 -4.13
C ALA A 66 -2.10 -6.43 -5.55
N LEU A 67 -3.28 -5.81 -5.75
CA LEU A 67 -3.87 -5.59 -7.07
C LEU A 67 -2.94 -4.76 -7.95
N ALA A 68 -2.42 -3.63 -7.46
CA ALA A 68 -1.51 -2.78 -8.19
C ALA A 68 -0.24 -3.53 -8.66
N ARG A 69 0.37 -4.32 -7.78
CA ARG A 69 1.52 -5.17 -8.14
C ARG A 69 1.20 -6.20 -9.22
N GLN A 70 0.05 -6.86 -9.13
CA GLN A 70 -0.39 -7.86 -10.12
C GLN A 70 -0.67 -7.22 -11.48
N VAL A 71 -1.36 -6.07 -11.51
CA VAL A 71 -1.63 -5.32 -12.74
C VAL A 71 -0.34 -4.90 -13.41
N ARG A 72 0.59 -4.32 -12.65
CA ARG A 72 1.91 -3.88 -13.13
C ARG A 72 2.71 -5.02 -13.78
N ARG A 73 2.72 -6.20 -13.14
CA ARG A 73 3.44 -7.37 -13.67
C ARG A 73 2.82 -7.94 -14.94
N ARG A 74 1.49 -7.90 -15.05
CA ARG A 74 0.76 -8.59 -16.12
C ARG A 74 0.40 -7.65 -17.27
N TRP A 75 0.20 -6.38 -16.99
CA TRP A 75 -0.19 -5.35 -17.97
C TRP A 75 0.53 -4.03 -17.63
N PRO A 76 1.81 -3.88 -17.99
CA PRO A 76 2.61 -2.71 -17.64
C PRO A 76 2.06 -1.39 -18.22
N ASP A 77 1.30 -1.47 -19.31
CA ASP A 77 0.70 -0.32 -19.99
C ASP A 77 -0.60 0.16 -19.33
N ILE A 78 -1.18 -0.61 -18.41
CA ILE A 78 -2.38 -0.21 -17.69
C ILE A 78 -1.99 0.68 -16.51
N GLY A 79 -2.52 1.90 -16.48
CA GLY A 79 -2.38 2.81 -15.34
C GLY A 79 -3.11 2.27 -14.11
N VAL A 80 -2.50 2.44 -12.93
CA VAL A 80 -3.16 2.12 -11.65
C VAL A 80 -3.20 3.38 -10.82
N VAL A 81 -4.41 3.80 -10.45
CA VAL A 81 -4.63 4.94 -9.55
C VAL A 81 -5.33 4.43 -8.30
N LEU A 82 -4.76 4.70 -7.15
CA LEU A 82 -5.28 4.34 -5.85
C LEU A 82 -5.82 5.60 -5.17
N PHE A 83 -7.11 5.60 -4.86
CA PHE A 83 -7.73 6.65 -4.08
C PHE A 83 -7.69 6.28 -2.60
N GLY A 84 -6.85 6.98 -1.85
CA GLY A 84 -6.54 6.73 -0.46
C GLY A 84 -5.04 6.86 -0.20
N ASP A 85 -4.65 6.98 1.06
CA ASP A 85 -3.25 7.09 1.46
C ASP A 85 -2.57 5.71 1.43
N LEU A 86 -2.07 5.32 0.28
CA LEU A 86 -1.41 4.04 0.00
C LEU A 86 0.02 4.28 -0.50
N SER A 87 0.83 4.93 0.32
CA SER A 87 2.18 5.43 0.00
C SER A 87 3.19 4.36 -0.47
N ASN A 88 2.89 3.07 -0.36
CA ASN A 88 3.80 1.97 -0.70
C ASN A 88 3.33 1.10 -1.88
N ALA A 89 2.36 1.56 -2.65
CA ALA A 89 1.89 0.83 -3.82
C ALA A 89 2.65 1.26 -5.09
N PRO A 90 2.94 0.35 -6.03
CA PRO A 90 3.51 0.68 -7.32
C PRO A 90 2.43 1.27 -8.25
N ALA A 91 1.84 2.37 -7.83
CA ALA A 91 0.69 3.01 -8.47
C ALA A 91 0.69 4.51 -8.14
N THR A 92 -0.04 5.31 -8.93
CA THR A 92 -0.30 6.70 -8.59
C THR A 92 -1.29 6.75 -7.42
N SER A 93 -0.90 7.32 -6.29
CA SER A 93 -1.78 7.51 -5.14
C SER A 93 -2.39 8.91 -5.16
N VAL A 94 -3.69 8.98 -4.89
CA VAL A 94 -4.45 10.22 -4.79
C VAL A 94 -5.03 10.31 -3.39
N PRO A 95 -4.77 11.37 -2.61
CA PRO A 95 -5.23 11.49 -1.24
C PRO A 95 -6.77 11.53 -1.16
N THR A 96 -7.31 11.15 -0.01
CA THR A 96 -8.77 11.04 0.21
C THR A 96 -9.50 12.38 0.20
N ASP A 97 -8.79 13.48 0.42
CA ASP A 97 -9.32 14.86 0.35
C ASP A 97 -9.17 15.49 -1.04
N ALA A 98 -8.65 14.72 -2.01
CA ALA A 98 -8.47 15.20 -3.39
C ALA A 98 -9.82 15.52 -4.05
N ASN A 99 -9.82 16.60 -4.80
CA ASN A 99 -10.97 16.97 -5.61
C ASN A 99 -11.07 16.11 -6.88
N ALA A 100 -12.20 16.22 -7.59
CA ALA A 100 -12.47 15.45 -8.80
C ALA A 100 -11.44 15.71 -9.92
N ASP A 101 -10.90 16.91 -10.01
CA ASP A 101 -9.93 17.28 -11.05
C ASP A 101 -8.58 16.60 -10.82
N THR A 102 -8.15 16.49 -9.57
CA THR A 102 -6.95 15.75 -9.17
C THR A 102 -7.05 14.26 -9.53
N ILE A 103 -8.23 13.65 -9.34
CA ILE A 103 -8.46 12.25 -9.72
C ILE A 103 -8.35 12.09 -11.25
N VAL A 104 -8.97 12.98 -12.01
CA VAL A 104 -8.92 12.95 -13.49
C VAL A 104 -7.51 13.18 -14.01
N GLU A 105 -6.75 14.08 -13.41
CA GLU A 105 -5.35 14.33 -13.74
C GLU A 105 -4.50 13.07 -13.46
N ALA A 106 -4.64 12.46 -12.30
CA ALA A 106 -3.94 11.22 -11.94
C ALA A 106 -4.26 10.06 -12.90
N LEU A 107 -5.52 9.93 -13.35
CA LEU A 107 -5.93 8.93 -14.34
C LEU A 107 -5.36 9.20 -15.73
N SER A 108 -5.12 10.47 -16.06
CA SER A 108 -4.58 10.90 -17.36
C SER A 108 -3.05 10.80 -17.42
N ALA A 109 -2.40 10.73 -16.28
CA ALA A 109 -0.96 10.60 -16.18
C ALA A 109 -0.49 9.28 -16.82
N PRO A 110 0.64 9.27 -17.54
CA PRO A 110 1.23 8.02 -18.01
C PRO A 110 1.55 7.13 -16.79
N PRO A 111 1.47 5.80 -16.94
CA PRO A 111 1.94 4.91 -15.88
C PRO A 111 3.37 5.31 -15.52
N PRO A 112 3.74 5.40 -14.24
CA PRO A 112 5.11 5.76 -13.86
C PRO A 112 6.06 4.77 -14.54
N GLU A 113 6.88 5.25 -15.46
CA GLU A 113 7.84 4.42 -16.19
C GLU A 113 8.84 3.80 -15.22
N GLY A 114 8.88 2.46 -15.21
CA GLY A 114 10.02 1.71 -14.71
C GLY A 114 10.35 1.85 -13.23
N THR A 115 9.42 1.54 -12.34
CA THR A 115 9.80 1.23 -10.95
C THR A 115 9.52 -0.23 -10.59
N ASP A 116 10.15 -1.13 -11.34
CA ASP A 116 10.56 -2.44 -10.81
C ASP A 116 11.88 -2.28 -10.00
N ARG A 117 12.25 -1.05 -9.72
CA ARG A 117 13.24 -0.71 -8.70
C ARG A 117 12.48 -0.50 -7.41
N GLN A 118 12.46 -1.56 -6.58
CA GLN A 118 12.53 -1.41 -5.12
C GLN A 118 12.72 0.08 -4.73
N THR A 119 11.61 0.82 -4.58
CA THR A 119 11.62 2.08 -3.85
C THR A 119 11.76 1.73 -2.36
N THR A 120 12.86 1.07 -2.06
CA THR A 120 13.29 0.68 -0.74
C THR A 120 14.50 1.52 -0.37
N ARG A 121 14.52 2.84 -0.68
CA ARG A 121 15.66 3.54 -0.09
C ARG A 121 15.53 5.02 0.30
N PRO A 122 14.85 5.95 -0.37
CA PRO A 122 14.79 7.31 0.19
C PRO A 122 13.65 7.50 1.19
N GLU A 123 12.44 6.97 0.93
CA GLU A 123 11.27 7.19 1.80
C GLU A 123 11.33 6.37 3.08
N SER A 124 11.75 5.12 3.00
CA SER A 124 11.91 4.27 4.17
C SER A 124 12.99 4.79 5.12
N LEU A 125 14.07 5.36 4.60
CA LEU A 125 15.09 6.02 5.41
C LEU A 125 14.56 7.33 6.03
N ALA A 126 13.68 8.05 5.33
CA ALA A 126 13.01 9.22 5.87
C ALA A 126 12.05 8.82 7.01
N VAL A 127 11.28 7.75 6.82
CA VAL A 127 10.41 7.20 7.86
C VAL A 127 11.22 6.72 9.07
N LEU A 128 12.29 5.97 8.86
CA LEU A 128 13.19 5.57 9.96
C LEU A 128 13.82 6.76 10.71
N ARG A 129 14.12 7.84 9.99
CA ARG A 129 14.61 9.08 10.61
C ARG A 129 13.53 9.84 11.39
N SER A 130 12.27 9.72 10.99
CA SER A 130 11.12 10.33 11.68
C SER A 130 10.71 9.60 12.96
N LEU A 131 11.20 8.36 13.15
CA LEU A 131 10.93 7.61 14.37
C LEU A 131 11.73 8.20 15.54
N THR A 132 11.04 8.41 16.66
CA THR A 132 11.69 8.77 17.92
C THR A 132 12.57 7.62 18.42
N SER A 133 13.49 7.89 19.33
CA SER A 133 14.34 6.85 19.94
C SER A 133 13.51 5.76 20.61
N ARG A 134 12.36 6.10 21.22
CA ARG A 134 11.44 5.14 21.85
C ARG A 134 10.70 4.29 20.81
N GLU A 135 10.21 4.89 19.74
CA GLU A 135 9.55 4.16 18.65
C GLU A 135 10.51 3.20 17.93
N ARG A 136 11.76 3.59 17.71
CA ARG A 136 12.80 2.71 17.16
C ARG A 136 13.07 1.52 18.06
N LEU A 137 13.12 1.73 19.37
CA LEU A 137 13.33 0.66 20.34
C LEU A 137 12.14 -0.30 20.35
N VAL A 138 10.92 0.21 20.34
CA VAL A 138 9.68 -0.58 20.22
C VAL A 138 9.65 -1.36 18.91
N LEU A 139 10.04 -0.75 17.78
CA LEU A 139 10.14 -1.40 16.48
C LEU A 139 11.09 -2.62 16.54
N LYS A 140 12.27 -2.43 17.13
CA LYS A 140 13.27 -3.51 17.29
C LYS A 140 12.70 -4.67 18.10
N LEU A 141 12.12 -4.40 19.27
CA LEU A 141 11.57 -5.44 20.16
C LEU A 141 10.36 -6.17 19.54
N LEU A 142 9.51 -5.45 18.75
CA LEU A 142 8.45 -6.09 17.98
C LEU A 142 9.00 -7.01 16.88
N ALA A 143 10.09 -6.60 16.24
CA ALA A 143 10.77 -7.39 15.22
C ALA A 143 11.43 -8.65 15.79
N GLU A 144 11.90 -8.60 17.04
CA GLU A 144 12.39 -9.74 17.83
C GLU A 144 11.25 -10.67 18.31
N GLY A 145 9.99 -10.37 17.95
CA GLY A 145 8.82 -11.20 18.26
C GLY A 145 8.13 -10.87 19.58
N MET A 146 8.63 -9.94 20.38
CA MET A 146 8.11 -9.63 21.71
C MET A 146 6.65 -9.13 21.67
N SER A 147 5.91 -9.44 22.73
CA SER A 147 4.54 -8.93 22.92
C SER A 147 4.56 -7.54 23.59
N GLY A 148 3.48 -6.77 23.48
CA GLY A 148 3.35 -5.47 24.15
C GLY A 148 3.59 -5.52 25.65
N PRO A 149 3.03 -6.48 26.41
CA PRO A 149 3.32 -6.67 27.82
C PRO A 149 4.79 -6.96 28.14
N ASP A 150 5.47 -7.74 27.29
CA ASP A 150 6.89 -8.04 27.47
C ASP A 150 7.76 -6.83 27.22
N ILE A 151 7.44 -6.06 26.18
CA ILE A 151 8.09 -4.77 25.89
C ILE A 151 7.93 -3.80 27.06
N ALA A 152 6.73 -3.72 27.64
CA ALA A 152 6.48 -2.87 28.80
C ALA A 152 7.36 -3.25 29.99
N ARG A 153 7.48 -4.55 30.25
CA ARG A 153 8.31 -5.10 31.32
C ARG A 153 9.80 -4.81 31.07
N GLN A 154 10.26 -5.02 29.84
CA GLN A 154 11.67 -4.80 29.46
C GLN A 154 12.06 -3.34 29.50
N LEU A 155 11.15 -2.44 29.13
CA LEU A 155 11.42 -1.00 29.10
C LEU A 155 11.14 -0.29 30.44
N GLY A 156 10.58 -0.99 31.41
CA GLY A 156 10.21 -0.42 32.72
C GLY A 156 9.12 0.64 32.64
N VAL A 157 8.18 0.50 31.69
CA VAL A 157 7.08 1.46 31.48
C VAL A 157 5.73 0.75 31.56
N SER A 158 4.63 1.53 31.65
CA SER A 158 3.29 0.95 31.67
C SER A 158 2.92 0.33 30.31
N GLN A 159 2.05 -0.69 30.32
CA GLN A 159 1.49 -1.26 29.08
C GLN A 159 0.74 -0.20 28.24
N HIS A 160 0.12 0.77 28.91
CA HIS A 160 -0.53 1.90 28.23
C HIS A 160 0.48 2.76 27.46
N THR A 161 1.63 3.05 28.04
CA THR A 161 2.71 3.79 27.39
C THR A 161 3.24 3.06 26.16
N VAL A 162 3.45 1.74 26.26
CA VAL A 162 3.87 0.92 25.10
C VAL A 162 2.79 0.93 24.03
N ARG A 163 1.52 0.82 24.39
CA ARG A 163 0.40 0.86 23.43
C ARG A 163 0.39 2.17 22.65
N THR A 164 0.61 3.30 23.30
CA THR A 164 0.73 4.61 22.64
C THR A 164 1.91 4.65 21.69
N HIS A 165 3.08 4.17 22.08
CA HIS A 165 4.23 4.09 21.20
C HIS A 165 4.00 3.17 19.99
N MET A 166 3.33 2.03 20.18
CA MET A 166 2.94 1.14 19.09
C MET A 166 1.96 1.81 18.12
N GLN A 167 0.96 2.52 18.62
CA GLN A 167 0.01 3.26 17.77
C GLN A 167 0.71 4.31 16.91
N ASN A 168 1.59 5.12 17.53
CA ASN A 168 2.37 6.12 16.80
C ASN A 168 3.33 5.48 15.79
N LEU A 169 3.97 4.37 16.16
CA LEU A 169 4.83 3.60 15.27
C LEU A 169 4.04 3.07 14.07
N TYR A 170 2.88 2.46 14.32
CA TYR A 170 2.03 1.92 13.26
C TYR A 170 1.57 3.01 12.29
N ALA A 171 1.15 4.16 12.82
CA ALA A 171 0.79 5.33 12.00
C ALA A 171 1.96 5.82 11.13
N LYS A 172 3.17 5.95 11.70
CA LYS A 172 4.35 6.40 10.95
C LYS A 172 4.85 5.38 9.92
N LEU A 173 4.70 4.09 10.19
CA LEU A 173 5.07 3.00 9.27
C LEU A 173 3.96 2.68 8.27
N ASN A 174 2.79 3.27 8.42
CA ASN A 174 1.56 2.88 7.71
C ASN A 174 1.30 1.36 7.84
N ALA A 175 1.52 0.83 9.04
CA ALA A 175 1.37 -0.59 9.36
C ALA A 175 0.01 -0.82 10.03
N HIS A 176 -0.70 -1.86 9.61
CA HIS A 176 -2.01 -2.23 10.17
C HIS A 176 -1.94 -3.46 11.07
N SER A 177 -0.79 -4.13 11.08
CA SER A 177 -0.58 -5.33 11.87
C SER A 177 0.85 -5.44 12.40
N LYS A 178 1.06 -6.27 13.44
CA LYS A 178 2.40 -6.62 13.90
C LYS A 178 3.24 -7.23 12.77
N LEU A 179 2.62 -8.00 11.88
CA LEU A 179 3.31 -8.62 10.75
C LEU A 179 3.86 -7.59 9.77
N ASP A 180 3.14 -6.48 9.53
CA ASP A 180 3.62 -5.40 8.66
C ASP A 180 4.85 -4.73 9.25
N VAL A 181 4.86 -4.53 10.58
CA VAL A 181 6.01 -3.98 11.30
C VAL A 181 7.23 -4.92 11.22
N VAL A 182 7.02 -6.23 11.39
CA VAL A 182 8.10 -7.23 11.26
C VAL A 182 8.64 -7.26 9.83
N ARG A 183 7.78 -7.22 8.82
CA ARG A 183 8.19 -7.15 7.41
C ARG A 183 8.98 -5.88 7.11
N PHE A 184 8.53 -4.74 7.62
CA PHE A 184 9.27 -3.48 7.49
C PHE A 184 10.65 -3.58 8.13
N ALA A 185 10.75 -4.12 9.35
CA ALA A 185 12.01 -4.31 10.05
C ALA A 185 12.97 -5.26 9.29
N ALA A 186 12.45 -6.36 8.75
CA ALA A 186 13.22 -7.32 7.95
C ALA A 186 13.75 -6.68 6.64
N GLN A 187 12.93 -5.91 5.94
CA GLN A 187 13.31 -5.21 4.71
C GLN A 187 14.42 -4.17 4.93
N HIS A 188 14.55 -3.66 6.16
CA HIS A 188 15.52 -2.62 6.52
C HIS A 188 16.69 -3.14 7.36
N GLY A 189 16.83 -4.47 7.50
CA GLY A 189 17.93 -5.08 8.25
C GLY A 189 17.90 -4.78 9.76
N LEU A 190 16.72 -4.50 10.31
CA LEU A 190 16.53 -4.19 11.73
C LEU A 190 16.20 -5.45 12.56
N VAL A 191 16.00 -6.58 11.91
CA VAL A 191 15.88 -7.90 12.54
C VAL A 191 17.29 -8.44 12.67
N PRO A 192 17.74 -8.95 13.84
CA PRO A 192 18.97 -9.71 13.94
C PRO A 192 18.88 -10.90 12.97
N GLY A 193 19.73 -10.94 11.95
CA GLY A 193 19.80 -12.06 11.04
C GLY A 193 20.10 -13.34 11.83
N GLU A 194 19.36 -14.40 11.58
CA GLU A 194 19.89 -15.74 11.76
C GLU A 194 21.09 -15.90 10.83
N THR A 195 22.26 -15.55 11.31
CA THR A 195 23.49 -16.11 10.76
C THR A 195 23.49 -17.59 11.17
N GLY A 196 22.82 -18.40 10.31
CA GLY A 196 23.03 -19.84 10.35
C GLY A 196 24.49 -20.13 10.02
N GLU A 197 25.32 -20.26 11.06
CA GLU A 197 26.57 -20.97 10.90
C GLU A 197 26.23 -22.44 10.57
N PRO A 198 26.77 -22.99 9.48
CA PRO A 198 26.72 -24.44 9.30
C PRO A 198 27.63 -25.06 10.36
N GLY A 199 27.02 -25.69 11.37
CA GLY A 199 27.70 -26.41 12.39
C GLY A 199 28.65 -27.45 11.81
N GLN A 200 29.93 -27.28 12.06
CA GLN A 200 30.89 -28.34 12.02
C GLN A 200 30.57 -29.27 13.19
N GLN A 201 30.19 -30.49 12.89
CA GLN A 201 30.23 -31.59 13.82
C GLN A 201 31.61 -32.27 13.70
N PRO A 202 32.24 -32.66 14.84
CA PRO A 202 33.45 -33.45 14.87
C PRO A 202 33.18 -34.90 14.48
#